data_d1c464e0a217d5d62efbe1431798a897
#
_entry.id   d1c464e0a217d5d62efbe1431798a897
#
_cell.length_a   1.000
_cell.length_b   1.000
_cell.length_c   1.000
_cell.angle_alpha   90.00
_cell.angle_beta   90.00
_cell.angle_gamma   90.00
#
_symmetry.space_group_name_H-M   'P 1'
#
loop_
_entity.id
_entity.type
_entity.pdbx_description
1 polymer ?
#
loop_
_entity_poly.entity_id
_entity_poly.type
_entity_poly.pdbx_seq_one_letter_code
_entity_poly.pdbx_strand_id
1 'polypeptide(L)'
;MASNAPEEMTPAEIESGYFNNNAPPKSLHKHEALARAFIDLHVEANRRVVLVTSGGTTVPLENQTVRFIDNFSAGTRGATSAEYFLEQGYAVIFFHRQYSLLPYSRHYSHSTNCFLDFMEEAAPSSTGSGDPDHGPIVVRSEYQDEMRDVLRKYRYAKRNNRLLLLPFTTISEYLFELRSLAQLMQPLKTNALFYLAAAVSDFFIPRDRMAEHKIQSSELPAHLLNKQGDNDASNNDETIDPEDIYTGGIEAQPPTHSKKLIIDLDPVPKFLHRLVDGWAPEGSMVVSFKLETDPNLLVYKAQTALKRYSHHLVIGNLLSTRKWEVVFVTPDAPYERWIRVPKSKRSKSLSGAEDQVGLAEIKKAEGESMATKADGQPSETALEGVEIESLIIPELVKLHSNMIAKHEGGKSQ
;
A
#
# COMPACT_ATOMS: atom_id res chain seq x y z
N MET A 1 -15.28 45.48 19.58
CA MET A 1 -14.11 44.57 19.49
C MET A 1 -14.47 43.48 18.52
N ALA A 2 -13.92 43.54 17.29
CA ALA A 2 -14.13 42.49 16.30
C ALA A 2 -13.34 41.27 16.73
N SER A 3 -14.02 40.16 16.93
CA SER A 3 -13.44 38.83 17.18
C SER A 3 -12.75 38.40 15.89
N ASN A 4 -11.41 38.44 15.85
CA ASN A 4 -10.63 37.77 14.81
C ASN A 4 -10.85 36.25 14.97
N ALA A 5 -11.74 35.69 14.17
CA ALA A 5 -11.73 34.24 13.97
C ALA A 5 -10.37 33.87 13.38
N PRO A 6 -9.70 32.78 13.81
CA PRO A 6 -8.45 32.35 13.20
C PRO A 6 -8.70 32.11 11.71
N GLU A 7 -7.89 32.73 10.85
CA GLU A 7 -7.91 32.47 9.40
C GLU A 7 -7.69 30.96 9.18
N GLU A 8 -8.64 30.31 8.52
CA GLU A 8 -8.49 28.91 8.13
C GLU A 8 -7.34 28.81 7.12
N MET A 9 -6.30 28.03 7.46
CA MET A 9 -5.16 27.78 6.58
C MET A 9 -5.62 27.17 5.25
N THR A 10 -5.08 27.67 4.16
CA THR A 10 -5.33 27.13 2.83
C THR A 10 -4.74 25.72 2.67
N PRO A 11 -5.27 24.87 1.79
CA PRO A 11 -4.68 23.54 1.51
C PRO A 11 -3.20 23.59 1.14
N ALA A 12 -2.73 24.63 0.48
CA ALA A 12 -1.33 24.83 0.11
C ALA A 12 -0.45 25.14 1.32
N GLU A 13 -0.95 25.95 2.27
CA GLU A 13 -0.25 26.25 3.52
C GLU A 13 -0.14 25.02 4.42
N ILE A 14 -1.22 24.22 4.53
CA ILE A 14 -1.23 22.96 5.25
C ILE A 14 -0.21 21.96 4.65
N GLU A 15 -0.17 21.86 3.32
CA GLU A 15 0.81 21.05 2.61
C GLU A 15 2.24 21.51 2.89
N SER A 16 2.50 22.80 2.70
CA SER A 16 3.84 23.36 2.93
C SER A 16 4.28 23.17 4.38
N GLY A 17 3.37 23.38 5.34
CA GLY A 17 3.62 23.13 6.76
C GLY A 17 4.01 21.66 7.01
N TYR A 18 3.29 20.71 6.45
CA TYR A 18 3.61 19.29 6.61
C TYR A 18 5.01 18.94 6.10
N PHE A 19 5.33 19.33 4.85
CA PHE A 19 6.62 18.99 4.24
C PHE A 19 7.81 19.76 4.84
N ASN A 20 7.59 20.95 5.40
CA ASN A 20 8.63 21.72 6.07
C ASN A 20 8.92 21.17 7.49
N ASN A 21 7.91 20.67 8.18
CA ASN A 21 8.04 20.14 9.55
C ASN A 21 8.49 18.67 9.60
N ASN A 22 8.47 17.97 8.46
CA ASN A 22 8.91 16.58 8.38
C ASN A 22 10.15 16.46 7.49
N ALA A 23 11.14 15.69 7.92
CA ALA A 23 12.33 15.43 7.13
C ALA A 23 12.00 14.52 5.93
N PRO A 24 12.56 14.80 4.74
CA PRO A 24 12.42 13.89 3.61
C PRO A 24 13.08 12.53 3.91
N PRO A 25 12.53 11.44 3.39
CA PRO A 25 13.11 10.11 3.58
C PRO A 25 14.49 10.00 2.95
N LYS A 26 15.37 9.21 3.57
CA LYS A 26 16.74 8.98 3.07
C LYS A 26 16.77 8.34 1.68
N SER A 27 15.74 7.57 1.33
CA SER A 27 15.58 6.92 0.02
C SER A 27 15.17 7.86 -1.10
N LEU A 28 14.62 9.05 -0.80
CA LEU A 28 13.95 9.91 -1.75
C LEU A 28 14.78 10.18 -3.02
N HIS A 29 16.01 10.69 -2.89
CA HIS A 29 16.86 10.99 -4.03
C HIS A 29 17.19 9.77 -4.89
N LYS A 30 17.39 8.61 -4.26
CA LYS A 30 17.63 7.35 -4.98
C LYS A 30 16.39 6.94 -5.77
N HIS A 31 15.22 7.01 -5.15
CA HIS A 31 13.96 6.66 -5.80
C HIS A 31 13.60 7.64 -6.92
N GLU A 32 13.86 8.93 -6.73
CA GLU A 32 13.72 9.96 -7.78
C GLU A 32 14.59 9.65 -9.00
N ALA A 33 15.86 9.32 -8.80
CA ALA A 33 16.77 9.00 -9.90
C ALA A 33 16.30 7.75 -10.69
N LEU A 34 15.88 6.70 -9.99
CA LEU A 34 15.34 5.48 -10.61
C LEU A 34 14.03 5.76 -11.36
N ALA A 35 13.12 6.52 -10.75
CA ALA A 35 11.84 6.87 -11.36
C ALA A 35 12.03 7.76 -12.60
N ARG A 36 12.92 8.76 -12.55
CA ARG A 36 13.23 9.63 -13.68
C ARG A 36 13.73 8.81 -14.87
N ALA A 37 14.76 7.98 -14.68
CA ALA A 37 15.30 7.13 -15.76
C ALA A 37 14.23 6.19 -16.35
N PHE A 38 13.35 5.65 -15.50
CA PHE A 38 12.25 4.82 -15.94
C PHE A 38 11.22 5.61 -16.75
N ILE A 39 10.81 6.78 -16.27
CA ILE A 39 9.82 7.64 -16.93
C ILE A 39 10.33 8.13 -18.28
N ASP A 40 11.57 8.63 -18.33
CA ASP A 40 12.17 9.16 -19.55
C ASP A 40 12.16 8.11 -20.68
N LEU A 41 12.55 6.87 -20.37
CA LEU A 41 12.48 5.74 -21.31
C LEU A 41 11.06 5.53 -21.87
N HIS A 42 10.04 5.70 -21.03
CA HIS A 42 8.66 5.45 -21.45
C HIS A 42 8.00 6.65 -22.12
N VAL A 43 8.46 7.86 -21.84
CA VAL A 43 8.11 9.08 -22.57
C VAL A 43 8.62 8.97 -24.02
N GLU A 44 9.88 8.59 -24.21
CA GLU A 44 10.48 8.38 -25.54
C GLU A 44 9.72 7.29 -26.35
N ALA A 45 9.30 6.22 -25.65
CA ALA A 45 8.53 5.13 -26.27
C ALA A 45 7.04 5.44 -26.44
N ASN A 46 6.57 6.64 -26.08
CA ASN A 46 5.15 7.02 -26.03
C ASN A 46 4.28 5.97 -25.34
N ARG A 47 4.76 5.40 -24.22
CA ARG A 47 4.09 4.31 -23.50
C ARG A 47 3.31 4.85 -22.31
N ARG A 48 2.15 4.28 -22.06
CA ARG A 48 1.37 4.54 -20.85
C ARG A 48 2.10 4.04 -19.62
N VAL A 49 2.15 4.88 -18.59
CA VAL A 49 2.76 4.55 -17.30
C VAL A 49 1.71 4.64 -16.21
N VAL A 50 1.64 3.62 -15.36
CA VAL A 50 0.79 3.64 -14.17
C VAL A 50 1.64 3.62 -12.91
N LEU A 51 1.35 4.55 -11.99
CA LEU A 51 1.82 4.50 -10.61
C LEU A 51 0.79 3.70 -9.79
N VAL A 52 1.16 2.51 -9.36
CA VAL A 52 0.33 1.65 -8.49
C VAL A 52 0.86 1.77 -7.07
N THR A 53 0.05 2.29 -6.14
CA THR A 53 0.40 2.25 -4.72
C THR A 53 -0.19 1.03 -4.05
N SER A 54 0.56 0.35 -3.17
CA SER A 54 0.18 -0.95 -2.62
C SER A 54 0.66 -1.16 -1.17
N GLY A 55 -0.06 -1.97 -0.42
CA GLY A 55 0.21 -2.21 1.00
C GLY A 55 -0.36 -1.12 1.90
N GLY A 56 0.06 -1.09 3.16
CA GLY A 56 -0.41 -0.11 4.15
C GLY A 56 0.72 0.76 4.70
N THR A 57 0.42 2.00 5.08
CA THR A 57 1.38 2.87 5.77
C THR A 57 1.40 2.61 7.27
N THR A 58 2.55 2.83 7.90
CA THR A 58 2.69 2.84 9.36
C THR A 58 2.83 4.27 9.88
N VAL A 59 2.38 4.47 11.11
CA VAL A 59 2.60 5.69 11.89
C VAL A 59 3.52 5.34 13.05
N PRO A 60 4.80 5.75 13.03
CA PRO A 60 5.71 5.55 14.16
C PRO A 60 5.19 6.24 15.42
N LEU A 61 5.39 5.63 16.58
CA LEU A 61 5.08 6.22 17.87
C LEU A 61 6.29 6.92 18.50
N GLU A 62 7.49 6.53 18.09
CA GLU A 62 8.75 7.09 18.58
C GLU A 62 9.68 7.43 17.39
N ASN A 63 10.56 8.44 17.58
CA ASN A 63 11.59 8.79 16.59
C ASN A 63 12.56 7.62 16.38
N GLN A 64 13.02 6.97 17.46
CA GLN A 64 13.73 5.68 17.42
C GLN A 64 12.71 4.55 17.40
N THR A 65 12.04 4.37 16.27
CA THR A 65 10.85 3.56 16.11
C THR A 65 11.00 2.13 16.61
N VAL A 66 10.29 1.80 17.70
CA VAL A 66 10.09 0.45 18.20
C VAL A 66 8.65 0.01 17.98
N ARG A 67 7.69 0.94 18.09
CA ARG A 67 6.26 0.69 17.91
C ARG A 67 5.68 1.60 16.84
N PHE A 68 4.62 1.13 16.23
CA PHE A 68 3.89 1.89 15.21
C PHE A 68 2.42 1.45 15.15
N ILE A 69 1.56 2.34 14.72
CA ILE A 69 0.20 2.01 14.30
C ILE A 69 0.26 1.59 12.84
N ASP A 70 -0.39 0.50 12.49
CA ASP A 70 -0.35 -0.08 11.15
C ASP A 70 -1.72 -0.04 10.49
N ASN A 71 -1.79 0.51 9.29
CA ASN A 71 -2.92 0.33 8.38
C ASN A 71 -2.69 -0.98 7.62
N PHE A 72 -3.10 -2.10 8.24
CA PHE A 72 -2.79 -3.42 7.70
C PHE A 72 -3.35 -3.64 6.29
N SER A 73 -2.47 -3.97 5.36
CA SER A 73 -2.78 -4.46 4.02
C SER A 73 -1.63 -5.30 3.50
N ALA A 74 -1.88 -6.54 3.09
CA ALA A 74 -0.84 -7.37 2.48
C ALA A 74 -0.43 -6.88 1.08
N GLY A 75 -1.23 -5.99 0.47
CA GLY A 75 -0.93 -5.45 -0.86
C GLY A 75 -1.44 -6.31 -2.02
N THR A 76 -2.32 -7.26 -1.77
CA THR A 76 -2.86 -8.17 -2.80
C THR A 76 -3.47 -7.38 -3.97
N ARG A 77 -4.35 -6.40 -3.68
CA ARG A 77 -5.01 -5.58 -4.71
C ARG A 77 -4.00 -4.91 -5.65
N GLY A 78 -3.00 -4.24 -5.08
CA GLY A 78 -1.99 -3.53 -5.87
C GLY A 78 -1.11 -4.47 -6.66
N ALA A 79 -0.61 -5.55 -6.05
CA ALA A 79 0.27 -6.52 -6.71
C ALA A 79 -0.41 -7.22 -7.88
N THR A 80 -1.64 -7.72 -7.67
CA THR A 80 -2.44 -8.34 -8.75
C THR A 80 -2.77 -7.35 -9.87
N SER A 81 -3.20 -6.14 -9.51
CA SER A 81 -3.50 -5.10 -10.51
C SER A 81 -2.28 -4.72 -11.35
N ALA A 82 -1.09 -4.67 -10.74
CA ALA A 82 0.15 -4.36 -11.45
C ALA A 82 0.48 -5.41 -12.52
N GLU A 83 0.26 -6.70 -12.26
CA GLU A 83 0.42 -7.77 -13.25
C GLU A 83 -0.52 -7.57 -14.45
N TYR A 84 -1.81 -7.31 -14.20
CA TYR A 84 -2.77 -7.06 -15.28
C TYR A 84 -2.48 -5.76 -16.04
N PHE A 85 -1.98 -4.70 -15.42
CA PHE A 85 -1.53 -3.50 -16.13
C PHE A 85 -0.34 -3.80 -17.05
N LEU A 86 0.62 -4.62 -16.60
CA LEU A 86 1.76 -5.07 -17.42
C LEU A 86 1.29 -5.88 -18.63
N GLU A 87 0.29 -6.76 -18.46
CA GLU A 87 -0.33 -7.53 -19.55
C GLU A 87 -1.09 -6.64 -20.54
N GLN A 88 -1.67 -5.53 -20.07
CA GLN A 88 -2.31 -4.52 -20.92
C GLN A 88 -1.30 -3.54 -21.58
N GLY A 89 0.00 -3.81 -21.47
CA GLY A 89 1.04 -3.06 -22.15
C GLY A 89 1.52 -1.80 -21.44
N TYR A 90 1.05 -1.49 -20.23
CA TYR A 90 1.56 -0.39 -19.43
C TYR A 90 2.98 -0.67 -18.93
N ALA A 91 3.71 0.39 -18.63
CA ALA A 91 4.83 0.33 -17.70
C ALA A 91 4.31 0.68 -16.30
N VAL A 92 4.83 0.00 -15.28
CA VAL A 92 4.33 0.08 -13.91
C VAL A 92 5.42 0.57 -12.98
N ILE A 93 5.17 1.70 -12.31
CA ILE A 93 5.89 2.10 -11.10
C ILE A 93 5.08 1.52 -9.94
N PHE A 94 5.62 0.48 -9.31
CA PHE A 94 4.99 -0.21 -8.18
C PHE A 94 5.56 0.35 -6.89
N PHE A 95 4.83 1.30 -6.30
CA PHE A 95 5.18 1.97 -5.05
C PHE A 95 4.49 1.24 -3.90
N HIS A 96 5.26 0.47 -3.12
CA HIS A 96 4.69 -0.52 -2.24
C HIS A 96 5.27 -0.46 -0.83
N ARG A 97 4.47 -0.86 0.16
CA ARG A 97 5.00 -1.07 1.50
C ARG A 97 6.08 -2.15 1.49
N GLN A 98 7.18 -1.90 2.18
CA GLN A 98 8.23 -2.90 2.40
C GLN A 98 7.62 -4.16 3.05
N TYR A 99 8.01 -5.33 2.55
CA TYR A 99 7.49 -6.65 2.95
C TYR A 99 6.02 -6.94 2.58
N SER A 100 5.35 -6.09 1.81
CA SER A 100 4.08 -6.44 1.20
C SER A 100 4.26 -7.30 -0.06
N LEU A 101 3.17 -7.89 -0.54
CA LEU A 101 3.17 -8.67 -1.76
C LEU A 101 3.67 -7.89 -2.96
N LEU A 102 4.50 -8.54 -3.77
CA LEU A 102 5.02 -7.99 -5.02
C LEU A 102 4.41 -8.69 -6.23
N PRO A 103 4.28 -7.99 -7.38
CA PRO A 103 3.85 -8.61 -8.63
C PRO A 103 4.71 -9.84 -8.97
N TYR A 104 4.07 -10.89 -9.42
CA TYR A 104 4.60 -12.20 -9.77
C TYR A 104 5.11 -13.04 -8.59
N SER A 105 5.82 -12.47 -7.61
CA SER A 105 6.25 -13.24 -6.43
C SER A 105 5.11 -13.55 -5.46
N ARG A 106 3.97 -12.83 -5.55
CA ARG A 106 2.78 -13.06 -4.73
C ARG A 106 2.24 -14.48 -4.86
N HIS A 107 2.43 -15.13 -6.00
CA HIS A 107 2.00 -16.51 -6.24
C HIS A 107 2.72 -17.51 -5.33
N TYR A 108 3.89 -17.17 -4.79
CA TYR A 108 4.76 -18.07 -4.02
C TYR A 108 5.15 -17.54 -2.64
N SER A 109 4.67 -16.37 -2.20
CA SER A 109 5.18 -15.64 -1.03
C SER A 109 4.17 -15.54 0.06
N HIS A 110 3.16 -16.00 0.32
CA HIS A 110 2.20 -15.99 1.45
C HIS A 110 1.20 -17.16 1.38
N SER A 111 1.58 -18.22 0.69
CA SER A 111 0.82 -19.47 0.76
C SER A 111 1.01 -20.12 2.13
N THR A 112 0.14 -21.02 2.46
CA THR A 112 0.29 -21.92 3.61
C THR A 112 1.52 -22.82 3.49
N ASN A 113 2.12 -22.88 2.30
CA ASN A 113 3.29 -23.70 1.99
C ASN A 113 4.55 -22.83 2.02
N CYS A 114 5.63 -23.36 2.54
CA CYS A 114 6.95 -22.77 2.45
C CYS A 114 7.38 -22.68 0.97
N PHE A 115 8.10 -21.61 0.59
CA PHE A 115 8.68 -21.52 -0.77
C PHE A 115 9.49 -22.77 -1.17
N LEU A 116 10.15 -23.41 -0.21
CA LEU A 116 10.91 -24.63 -0.42
C LEU A 116 10.04 -25.85 -0.83
N ASP A 117 8.74 -25.84 -0.52
CA ASP A 117 7.83 -26.91 -0.90
C ASP A 117 7.60 -26.98 -2.43
N PHE A 118 7.91 -25.92 -3.17
CA PHE A 118 7.86 -25.89 -4.63
C PHE A 118 9.09 -26.48 -5.29
N MET A 119 10.14 -26.83 -4.52
CA MET A 119 11.42 -27.30 -5.02
C MET A 119 11.70 -28.74 -4.57
N GLU A 120 12.53 -29.43 -5.35
CA GLU A 120 13.05 -30.74 -5.02
C GLU A 120 14.49 -30.89 -5.54
N GLU A 121 15.25 -31.79 -4.93
CA GLU A 121 16.53 -32.20 -5.46
C GLU A 121 16.32 -33.33 -6.46
N ALA A 122 16.66 -33.08 -7.72
CA ALA A 122 16.58 -34.08 -8.77
C ALA A 122 17.68 -35.17 -8.59
N ALA A 123 17.49 -36.32 -9.21
CA ALA A 123 18.51 -37.36 -9.18
C ALA A 123 19.84 -36.84 -9.75
N PRO A 124 21.00 -37.26 -9.18
CA PRO A 124 22.29 -36.90 -9.71
C PRO A 124 22.42 -37.27 -11.19
N SER A 125 22.94 -36.36 -12.00
CA SER A 125 23.14 -36.60 -13.43
C SER A 125 24.42 -37.37 -13.65
N SER A 126 24.33 -38.52 -14.29
CA SER A 126 25.49 -39.36 -14.61
C SER A 126 26.43 -38.78 -15.68
N THR A 127 26.12 -37.56 -16.21
CA THR A 127 26.85 -37.00 -17.38
C THR A 127 27.45 -35.61 -17.13
N GLY A 128 27.46 -35.09 -15.88
CA GLY A 128 27.93 -33.73 -15.58
C GLY A 128 29.14 -33.70 -14.63
N SER A 129 29.96 -32.65 -14.70
CA SER A 129 31.07 -32.36 -13.80
C SER A 129 30.62 -31.86 -12.42
N GLY A 130 29.48 -32.31 -11.93
CA GLY A 130 28.92 -31.97 -10.61
C GLY A 130 29.29 -33.01 -9.56
N ASP A 131 29.02 -32.69 -8.29
CA ASP A 131 29.19 -33.60 -7.18
C ASP A 131 28.36 -34.87 -7.42
N PRO A 132 28.98 -36.08 -7.36
CA PRO A 132 28.27 -37.33 -7.62
C PRO A 132 27.15 -37.63 -6.60
N ASP A 133 27.19 -36.99 -5.42
CA ASP A 133 26.24 -37.24 -4.34
C ASP A 133 25.04 -36.29 -4.34
N HIS A 134 25.05 -35.20 -5.14
CA HIS A 134 23.99 -34.18 -5.12
C HIS A 134 23.44 -33.88 -6.52
N GLY A 135 22.12 -33.84 -6.61
CA GLY A 135 21.41 -33.46 -7.83
C GLY A 135 21.13 -31.94 -7.90
N PRO A 136 20.77 -31.43 -9.08
CA PRO A 136 20.36 -30.03 -9.21
C PRO A 136 19.02 -29.77 -8.48
N ILE A 137 18.91 -28.60 -7.85
CA ILE A 137 17.62 -28.13 -7.31
C ILE A 137 16.73 -27.71 -8.46
N VAL A 138 15.56 -28.32 -8.55
CA VAL A 138 14.55 -28.08 -9.59
C VAL A 138 13.20 -27.75 -9.00
N VAL A 139 12.33 -27.12 -9.79
CA VAL A 139 10.93 -26.97 -9.42
C VAL A 139 10.23 -28.31 -9.58
N ARG A 140 9.46 -28.73 -8.58
CA ARG A 140 8.66 -29.97 -8.63
C ARG A 140 7.74 -29.98 -9.84
N SER A 141 7.57 -31.16 -10.44
CA SER A 141 6.89 -31.32 -11.73
C SER A 141 5.47 -30.74 -11.74
N GLU A 142 4.74 -30.85 -10.65
CA GLU A 142 3.36 -30.36 -10.50
C GLU A 142 3.24 -28.83 -10.59
N TYR A 143 4.30 -28.06 -10.29
CA TYR A 143 4.30 -26.59 -10.31
C TYR A 143 5.04 -26.00 -11.52
N GLN A 144 5.67 -26.82 -12.34
CA GLN A 144 6.57 -26.33 -13.41
C GLN A 144 5.87 -25.47 -14.44
N ASP A 145 4.66 -25.84 -14.87
CA ASP A 145 3.97 -25.14 -15.96
C ASP A 145 3.48 -23.75 -15.49
N GLU A 146 2.85 -23.69 -14.33
CA GLU A 146 2.41 -22.42 -13.72
C GLU A 146 3.61 -21.50 -13.45
N MET A 147 4.64 -22.03 -12.75
CA MET A 147 5.82 -21.24 -12.41
C MET A 147 6.60 -20.77 -13.65
N ARG A 148 6.61 -21.56 -14.74
CA ARG A 148 7.21 -21.17 -16.01
C ARG A 148 6.50 -19.98 -16.62
N ASP A 149 5.19 -19.93 -16.59
CA ASP A 149 4.41 -18.83 -17.15
C ASP A 149 4.58 -17.54 -16.32
N VAL A 150 4.52 -17.63 -15.00
CA VAL A 150 4.80 -16.51 -14.09
C VAL A 150 6.22 -15.99 -14.30
N LEU A 151 7.22 -16.89 -14.36
CA LEU A 151 8.62 -16.53 -14.57
C LEU A 151 8.86 -15.85 -15.94
N ARG A 152 8.20 -16.31 -17.00
CA ARG A 152 8.28 -15.69 -18.33
C ARG A 152 7.72 -14.27 -18.33
N LYS A 153 6.55 -14.06 -17.72
CA LYS A 153 5.92 -12.75 -17.58
C LYS A 153 6.81 -11.79 -16.75
N TYR A 154 7.31 -12.26 -15.61
CA TYR A 154 8.25 -11.49 -14.78
C TYR A 154 9.51 -11.08 -15.53
N ARG A 155 10.19 -12.06 -16.18
CA ARG A 155 11.40 -11.80 -16.97
C ARG A 155 11.13 -10.83 -18.12
N TYR A 156 9.99 -10.96 -18.80
CA TYR A 156 9.59 -10.03 -19.84
C TYR A 156 9.45 -8.61 -19.31
N ALA A 157 8.74 -8.43 -18.19
CA ALA A 157 8.58 -7.13 -17.55
C ALA A 157 9.93 -6.50 -17.15
N LYS A 158 10.83 -7.31 -16.55
CA LYS A 158 12.17 -6.84 -16.13
C LYS A 158 13.08 -6.51 -17.30
N ARG A 159 13.19 -7.40 -18.30
CA ARG A 159 14.07 -7.20 -19.46
C ARG A 159 13.66 -6.01 -20.33
N ASN A 160 12.36 -5.73 -20.40
CA ASN A 160 11.83 -4.60 -21.15
C ASN A 160 11.68 -3.34 -20.27
N ASN A 161 12.24 -3.34 -19.09
CA ASN A 161 12.22 -2.23 -18.13
C ASN A 161 10.79 -1.70 -17.86
N ARG A 162 9.78 -2.60 -17.79
CA ARG A 162 8.37 -2.24 -17.61
C ARG A 162 7.91 -2.25 -16.16
N LEU A 163 8.71 -2.74 -15.23
CA LEU A 163 8.38 -2.84 -13.81
C LEU A 163 9.49 -2.23 -12.97
N LEU A 164 9.19 -1.12 -12.31
CA LEU A 164 10.01 -0.46 -11.30
C LEU A 164 9.37 -0.69 -9.92
N LEU A 165 10.13 -1.20 -8.96
CA LEU A 165 9.70 -1.42 -7.57
C LEU A 165 10.33 -0.36 -6.67
N LEU A 166 9.49 0.38 -5.92
CA LEU A 166 9.92 1.41 -4.97
C LEU A 166 9.24 1.14 -3.62
N PRO A 167 10.02 0.80 -2.56
CA PRO A 167 9.44 0.52 -1.26
C PRO A 167 9.24 1.78 -0.41
N PHE A 168 8.18 1.79 0.41
CA PHE A 168 7.98 2.70 1.54
C PHE A 168 7.60 1.91 2.80
N THR A 169 7.61 2.55 3.96
CA THR A 169 7.14 1.98 5.23
C THR A 169 6.19 2.92 5.94
N THR A 170 6.58 4.17 6.15
CA THR A 170 5.83 5.14 6.95
C THR A 170 4.91 6.01 6.08
N ILE A 171 3.92 6.65 6.74
CA ILE A 171 3.06 7.64 6.10
C ILE A 171 3.87 8.82 5.54
N SER A 172 4.92 9.25 6.24
CA SER A 172 5.78 10.35 5.79
C SER A 172 6.55 9.97 4.53
N GLU A 173 7.18 8.79 4.48
CA GLU A 173 7.84 8.28 3.27
C GLU A 173 6.86 8.23 2.10
N TYR A 174 5.67 7.68 2.33
CA TYR A 174 4.63 7.58 1.31
C TYR A 174 4.27 8.95 0.72
N LEU A 175 4.05 9.97 1.54
CA LEU A 175 3.61 11.29 1.07
C LEU A 175 4.72 12.05 0.34
N PHE A 176 5.96 12.04 0.85
CA PHE A 176 7.11 12.67 0.18
C PHE A 176 7.36 12.04 -1.19
N GLU A 177 7.40 10.72 -1.25
CA GLU A 177 7.67 9.99 -2.49
C GLU A 177 6.51 10.07 -3.47
N LEU A 178 5.24 9.99 -3.02
CA LEU A 178 4.08 10.17 -3.89
C LEU A 178 4.10 11.53 -4.58
N ARG A 179 4.40 12.61 -3.82
CA ARG A 179 4.53 13.96 -4.39
C ARG A 179 5.63 14.01 -5.45
N SER A 180 6.80 13.52 -5.12
CA SER A 180 7.95 13.51 -6.03
C SER A 180 7.68 12.68 -7.29
N LEU A 181 7.17 11.46 -7.14
CA LEU A 181 6.82 10.59 -8.27
C LEU A 181 5.76 11.23 -9.17
N ALA A 182 4.72 11.84 -8.61
CA ALA A 182 3.68 12.50 -9.39
C ALA A 182 4.25 13.68 -10.21
N GLN A 183 5.14 14.47 -9.61
CA GLN A 183 5.82 15.57 -10.30
C GLN A 183 6.77 15.06 -11.39
N LEU A 184 7.49 13.96 -11.17
CA LEU A 184 8.35 13.34 -12.18
C LEU A 184 7.55 12.79 -13.36
N MET A 185 6.28 12.39 -13.16
CA MET A 185 5.40 11.89 -14.23
C MET A 185 4.84 13.00 -15.13
N GLN A 186 5.07 14.30 -14.86
CA GLN A 186 4.58 15.43 -15.66
C GLN A 186 4.81 15.26 -17.18
N PRO A 187 5.96 14.78 -17.70
CA PRO A 187 6.18 14.61 -19.13
C PRO A 187 5.28 13.59 -19.80
N LEU A 188 4.68 12.67 -19.04
CA LEU A 188 3.77 11.64 -19.56
C LEU A 188 2.41 12.21 -19.97
N LYS A 189 1.99 13.36 -19.42
CA LYS A 189 0.69 14.00 -19.71
C LYS A 189 -0.47 13.01 -19.54
N THR A 190 -1.27 12.86 -20.59
CA THR A 190 -2.43 11.94 -20.65
C THR A 190 -2.06 10.46 -20.59
N ASN A 191 -0.80 10.08 -20.84
CA ASN A 191 -0.33 8.71 -20.73
C ASN A 191 -0.07 8.28 -19.25
N ALA A 192 -0.17 9.21 -18.30
CA ALA A 192 -0.03 8.92 -16.86
C ALA A 192 -1.34 8.43 -16.26
N LEU A 193 -1.25 7.38 -15.43
CA LEU A 193 -2.35 6.87 -14.62
C LEU A 193 -1.89 6.68 -13.17
N PHE A 194 -2.70 7.13 -12.21
CA PHE A 194 -2.48 6.91 -10.79
C PHE A 194 -3.52 5.92 -10.26
N TYR A 195 -3.07 4.79 -9.75
CA TYR A 195 -3.91 3.73 -9.18
C TYR A 195 -3.58 3.58 -7.68
N LEU A 196 -4.35 4.29 -6.85
CA LEU A 196 -4.03 4.52 -5.45
C LEU A 196 -4.70 3.46 -4.57
N ALA A 197 -4.12 2.24 -4.53
CA ALA A 197 -4.67 1.10 -3.82
C ALA A 197 -4.02 0.86 -2.44
N ALA A 198 -3.08 1.69 -2.01
CA ALA A 198 -2.49 1.60 -0.67
C ALA A 198 -3.50 1.99 0.43
N ALA A 199 -3.42 1.32 1.58
CA ALA A 199 -4.15 1.66 2.79
C ALA A 199 -3.37 2.75 3.55
N VAL A 200 -3.70 4.01 3.28
CA VAL A 200 -3.01 5.17 3.84
C VAL A 200 -3.67 5.59 5.16
N SER A 201 -2.86 5.87 6.19
CA SER A 201 -3.38 6.34 7.48
C SER A 201 -4.07 7.68 7.33
N ASP A 202 -5.20 7.83 8.03
CA ASP A 202 -5.90 9.12 8.17
C ASP A 202 -5.29 10.01 9.27
N PHE A 203 -4.36 9.46 10.05
CA PHE A 203 -3.75 10.10 11.22
C PHE A 203 -2.24 9.95 11.24
N PHE A 204 -1.54 10.87 11.92
CA PHE A 204 -0.11 10.81 12.17
C PHE A 204 0.24 11.46 13.51
N ILE A 205 1.49 11.30 13.98
CA ILE A 205 2.03 12.02 15.12
C ILE A 205 3.01 13.07 14.57
N PRO A 206 2.80 14.37 14.84
CA PRO A 206 3.79 15.40 14.53
C PRO A 206 5.14 15.11 15.21
N ARG A 207 6.23 15.42 14.51
CA ARG A 207 7.57 15.04 14.95
C ARG A 207 7.96 15.72 16.30
N ASP A 208 7.51 16.92 16.51
CA ASP A 208 7.72 17.71 17.73
C ASP A 208 6.99 17.14 18.96
N ARG A 209 5.96 16.33 18.74
CA ARG A 209 5.21 15.62 19.80
C ARG A 209 5.57 14.14 19.90
N MET A 210 6.46 13.65 19.06
CA MET A 210 6.87 12.25 19.05
C MET A 210 7.95 12.00 20.08
N ALA A 211 7.79 10.98 20.92
CA ALA A 211 8.81 10.57 21.87
C ALA A 211 10.12 10.20 21.17
N GLU A 212 11.28 10.69 21.66
CA GLU A 212 12.57 10.35 21.06
C GLU A 212 12.91 8.88 21.24
N HIS A 213 12.72 8.36 22.45
CA HIS A 213 13.04 6.99 22.81
C HIS A 213 11.80 6.12 23.02
N LYS A 214 12.03 4.82 23.16
CA LYS A 214 10.98 3.83 23.42
C LYS A 214 10.12 4.21 24.61
N ILE A 215 8.82 4.33 24.43
CA ILE A 215 7.83 4.58 25.48
C ILE A 215 7.87 3.44 26.50
N GLN A 216 8.05 3.75 27.78
CA GLN A 216 8.16 2.76 28.85
C GLN A 216 6.78 2.36 29.39
N SER A 217 6.59 1.08 29.66
CA SER A 217 5.35 0.52 30.23
C SER A 217 5.40 0.38 31.77
N SER A 218 6.56 0.59 32.37
CA SER A 218 6.81 0.49 33.85
C SER A 218 7.32 1.82 34.35
N GLU A 219 7.03 2.10 35.64
CA GLU A 219 7.63 3.24 36.33
C GLU A 219 9.15 3.07 36.36
N LEU A 220 9.87 4.18 36.19
CA LEU A 220 11.32 4.19 36.36
C LEU A 220 11.66 3.79 37.81
N PRO A 221 12.70 2.98 38.03
CA PRO A 221 13.19 2.68 39.38
C PRO A 221 13.47 3.96 40.15
N ALA A 222 13.03 4.03 41.41
CA ALA A 222 13.12 5.24 42.25
C ALA A 222 14.55 5.82 42.36
N HIS A 223 15.59 5.00 42.18
CA HIS A 223 16.99 5.44 42.17
C HIS A 223 17.41 6.27 40.97
N LEU A 224 16.64 6.21 39.87
CA LEU A 224 16.84 7.06 38.67
C LEU A 224 16.09 8.39 38.79
N LEU A 225 15.06 8.47 39.64
CA LEU A 225 14.29 9.68 39.90
C LEU A 225 14.97 10.59 40.94
N ASN A 226 15.84 10.04 41.81
CA ASN A 226 16.45 10.77 42.92
C ASN A 226 17.82 11.43 42.61
N LYS A 227 18.30 11.42 41.35
CA LYS A 227 19.57 12.08 41.00
C LYS A 227 19.50 13.61 40.83
N GLN A 228 18.39 14.26 41.17
CA GLN A 228 18.22 15.72 41.03
C GLN A 228 18.53 16.51 42.33
N GLY A 229 19.14 15.92 43.35
CA GLY A 229 19.28 16.55 44.68
C GLY A 229 20.68 16.89 45.17
N ASP A 230 21.77 16.43 44.56
CA ASP A 230 23.12 16.71 45.07
C ASP A 230 24.02 17.26 43.93
N ASN A 231 24.17 18.60 43.93
CA ASN A 231 25.26 19.29 43.24
C ASN A 231 26.56 18.96 44.04
N ASP A 232 27.34 18.02 43.59
CA ASP A 232 28.79 18.06 43.75
C ASP A 232 29.53 17.31 42.64
N ALA A 233 30.63 17.89 42.26
CA ALA A 233 31.37 17.76 41.06
C ALA A 233 31.96 16.36 40.76
N SER A 234 32.13 16.15 39.47
CA SER A 234 33.05 15.20 38.82
C SER A 234 32.59 13.75 38.69
N ASN A 235 32.02 13.42 37.51
CA ASN A 235 32.56 12.37 36.65
C ASN A 235 31.64 12.23 35.41
N ASN A 236 32.26 12.09 34.23
CA ASN A 236 31.62 11.84 32.95
C ASN A 236 30.82 10.53 32.99
N ASP A 237 29.52 10.66 33.22
CA ASP A 237 28.56 9.60 32.98
C ASP A 237 27.36 10.30 32.29
N GLU A 238 26.98 9.83 31.13
CA GLU A 238 25.87 10.40 30.33
C GLU A 238 24.57 10.27 31.16
N THR A 239 24.24 11.33 31.90
CA THR A 239 22.99 11.40 32.64
C THR A 239 21.84 11.62 31.65
N ILE A 240 20.98 10.62 31.52
CA ILE A 240 19.70 10.74 30.83
C ILE A 240 18.85 11.72 31.66
N ASP A 241 18.52 12.87 31.07
CA ASP A 241 17.67 13.88 31.67
C ASP A 241 16.24 13.30 31.82
N PRO A 242 15.65 13.30 33.06
CA PRO A 242 14.27 12.86 33.23
C PRO A 242 13.24 13.65 32.45
N GLU A 243 13.50 14.89 32.03
CA GLU A 243 12.66 15.69 31.20
C GLU A 243 12.64 15.16 29.77
N ASP A 244 13.70 14.55 29.24
CA ASP A 244 13.75 13.92 27.93
C ASP A 244 12.87 12.66 27.82
N ILE A 245 12.45 12.11 28.97
CA ILE A 245 11.59 10.91 29.03
C ILE A 245 10.10 11.29 28.94
N TYR A 246 9.74 12.54 29.22
CA TYR A 246 8.35 13.00 29.31
C TYR A 246 7.92 14.03 28.25
N THR A 247 8.83 14.59 27.49
CA THR A 247 8.54 15.71 26.56
C THR A 247 8.19 15.28 25.13
N GLY A 248 7.72 14.08 24.91
CA GLY A 248 7.17 13.73 23.60
C GLY A 248 5.67 13.68 23.65
N GLY A 249 4.95 14.65 23.13
CA GLY A 249 3.55 14.75 22.66
C GLY A 249 2.48 13.74 23.08
N ILE A 250 2.78 12.90 24.04
CA ILE A 250 1.86 12.02 24.73
C ILE A 250 1.62 12.71 26.07
N GLU A 251 0.46 13.37 26.26
CA GLU A 251 0.06 13.78 27.59
C GLU A 251 0.01 12.53 28.49
N ALA A 252 1.11 12.25 29.16
CA ALA A 252 1.11 11.36 30.29
C ALA A 252 0.34 12.07 31.39
N GLN A 253 -0.95 11.82 31.50
CA GLN A 253 -1.69 12.20 32.71
C GLN A 253 -0.96 11.63 33.91
N PRO A 254 -0.88 12.37 35.06
CA PRO A 254 -0.23 11.90 36.26
C PRO A 254 -0.77 10.52 36.62
N PRO A 255 0.03 9.61 37.17
CA PRO A 255 -0.28 8.20 37.33
C PRO A 255 -1.48 8.00 38.24
N THR A 256 -2.66 8.06 37.67
CA THR A 256 -3.83 7.42 38.23
C THR A 256 -3.67 5.94 37.89
N HIS A 257 -3.63 5.06 38.81
CA HIS A 257 -3.45 3.61 38.88
C HIS A 257 -3.88 2.72 37.67
N SER A 258 -4.04 3.25 36.46
CA SER A 258 -4.35 2.50 35.26
C SER A 258 -3.19 2.63 34.25
N LYS A 259 -2.50 1.53 33.98
CA LYS A 259 -1.43 1.37 32.99
C LYS A 259 -1.98 1.53 31.56
N LYS A 260 -2.56 2.68 31.21
CA LYS A 260 -3.11 2.96 29.89
C LYS A 260 -2.16 3.86 29.12
N LEU A 261 -1.87 3.50 27.85
CA LEU A 261 -1.20 4.37 26.91
C LEU A 261 -2.28 5.16 26.15
N ILE A 262 -2.24 6.47 26.24
CA ILE A 262 -3.07 7.39 25.46
C ILE A 262 -2.19 8.03 24.40
N ILE A 263 -2.62 8.00 23.14
CA ILE A 263 -1.87 8.53 22.01
C ILE A 263 -2.73 9.61 21.35
N ASP A 264 -2.18 10.82 21.27
CA ASP A 264 -2.79 11.94 20.57
C ASP A 264 -2.32 11.97 19.11
N LEU A 265 -3.26 11.91 18.18
CA LEU A 265 -3.01 11.79 16.74
C LEU A 265 -3.63 12.97 16.00
N ASP A 266 -2.85 13.62 15.14
CA ASP A 266 -3.35 14.64 14.22
C ASP A 266 -3.91 14.02 12.93
N PRO A 267 -4.93 14.62 12.34
CA PRO A 267 -5.41 14.19 11.02
C PRO A 267 -4.36 14.50 9.93
N VAL A 268 -4.10 13.52 9.08
CA VAL A 268 -3.25 13.72 7.89
C VAL A 268 -3.91 14.72 6.94
N PRO A 269 -3.19 15.73 6.44
CA PRO A 269 -3.69 16.64 5.42
C PRO A 269 -4.26 15.90 4.20
N LYS A 270 -5.27 16.47 3.53
CA LYS A 270 -5.97 15.82 2.41
C LYS A 270 -5.16 15.90 1.11
N PHE A 271 -4.02 15.20 1.06
CA PHE A 271 -3.07 15.23 -0.08
C PHE A 271 -3.64 14.72 -1.41
N LEU A 272 -4.73 13.94 -1.40
CA LEU A 272 -5.36 13.49 -2.66
C LEU A 272 -5.85 14.70 -3.49
N HIS A 273 -6.36 15.74 -2.84
CA HIS A 273 -6.74 16.99 -3.53
C HIS A 273 -5.50 17.63 -4.20
N ARG A 274 -4.38 17.69 -3.48
CA ARG A 274 -3.14 18.25 -4.00
C ARG A 274 -2.52 17.41 -5.12
N LEU A 275 -2.69 16.08 -5.06
CA LEU A 275 -2.30 15.22 -6.16
C LEU A 275 -3.06 15.56 -7.44
N VAL A 276 -4.38 15.72 -7.35
CA VAL A 276 -5.25 15.99 -8.51
C VAL A 276 -5.02 17.40 -9.05
N ASP A 277 -4.93 18.39 -8.16
CA ASP A 277 -4.90 19.81 -8.49
C ASP A 277 -3.51 20.38 -8.82
N GLY A 278 -2.42 19.64 -8.54
CA GLY A 278 -1.11 20.27 -8.71
C GLY A 278 0.07 19.33 -8.92
N TRP A 279 0.03 18.09 -8.41
CA TRP A 279 1.18 17.20 -8.54
C TRP A 279 1.11 16.32 -9.79
N ALA A 280 -0.08 15.79 -10.09
CA ALA A 280 -0.27 14.91 -11.24
C ALA A 280 -0.26 15.69 -12.56
N PRO A 281 0.16 15.06 -13.68
CA PRO A 281 0.12 15.67 -15.00
C PRO A 281 -1.29 16.08 -15.41
N GLU A 282 -1.41 17.21 -16.10
CA GLU A 282 -2.67 17.61 -16.72
C GLU A 282 -3.19 16.53 -17.70
N GLY A 283 -4.46 16.16 -17.54
CA GLY A 283 -5.09 15.12 -18.33
C GLY A 283 -4.73 13.69 -17.93
N SER A 284 -3.95 13.50 -16.86
CA SER A 284 -3.69 12.16 -16.31
C SER A 284 -4.93 11.59 -15.63
N MET A 285 -5.07 10.26 -15.61
CA MET A 285 -6.17 9.60 -14.92
C MET A 285 -5.82 9.29 -13.47
N VAL A 286 -6.67 9.70 -12.51
CA VAL A 286 -6.51 9.36 -11.09
C VAL A 286 -7.65 8.46 -10.64
N VAL A 287 -7.29 7.31 -10.06
CA VAL A 287 -8.18 6.29 -9.53
C VAL A 287 -7.86 6.08 -8.06
N SER A 288 -8.85 6.24 -7.18
CA SER A 288 -8.70 5.96 -5.75
C SER A 288 -9.59 4.81 -5.30
N PHE A 289 -9.30 4.28 -4.12
CA PHE A 289 -10.09 3.22 -3.49
C PHE A 289 -10.83 3.73 -2.27
N LYS A 290 -12.03 3.18 -2.06
CA LYS A 290 -12.81 3.36 -0.84
C LYS A 290 -13.20 2.00 -0.28
N LEU A 291 -12.57 1.65 0.84
CA LEU A 291 -12.90 0.46 1.60
C LEU A 291 -13.91 0.81 2.69
N GLU A 292 -14.97 0.04 2.80
CA GLU A 292 -15.97 0.16 3.88
C GLU A 292 -16.32 -1.22 4.43
N THR A 293 -16.86 -1.22 5.65
CA THR A 293 -17.42 -2.41 6.31
C THR A 293 -18.96 -2.41 6.26
N ASP A 294 -19.58 -1.22 6.16
CA ASP A 294 -21.03 -1.06 6.05
C ASP A 294 -21.44 -0.86 4.58
N PRO A 295 -22.24 -1.79 4.01
CA PRO A 295 -22.72 -1.70 2.63
C PRO A 295 -23.51 -0.43 2.33
N ASN A 296 -24.26 0.09 3.31
CA ASN A 296 -25.11 1.28 3.14
C ASN A 296 -24.30 2.56 2.99
N LEU A 297 -23.06 2.57 3.47
CA LEU A 297 -22.18 3.74 3.43
C LEU A 297 -21.25 3.74 2.22
N LEU A 298 -21.02 2.59 1.56
CA LEU A 298 -20.01 2.44 0.53
C LEU A 298 -20.15 3.44 -0.61
N VAL A 299 -21.29 3.41 -1.29
CA VAL A 299 -21.54 4.27 -2.47
C VAL A 299 -21.57 5.74 -2.06
N TYR A 300 -22.27 6.07 -0.96
CA TYR A 300 -22.34 7.45 -0.46
C TYR A 300 -20.95 8.03 -0.17
N LYS A 301 -20.09 7.27 0.53
CA LYS A 301 -18.73 7.73 0.85
C LYS A 301 -17.84 7.79 -0.39
N ALA A 302 -18.01 6.87 -1.35
CA ALA A 302 -17.29 6.91 -2.63
C ALA A 302 -17.69 8.16 -3.44
N GLN A 303 -18.98 8.48 -3.55
CA GLN A 303 -19.47 9.70 -4.21
C GLN A 303 -18.99 10.97 -3.51
N THR A 304 -18.99 10.98 -2.16
CA THR A 304 -18.48 12.11 -1.37
C THR A 304 -16.98 12.33 -1.62
N ALA A 305 -16.19 11.26 -1.69
CA ALA A 305 -14.77 11.34 -2.01
C ALA A 305 -14.54 11.87 -3.44
N LEU A 306 -15.32 11.37 -4.39
CA LEU A 306 -15.25 11.82 -5.79
C LEU A 306 -15.54 13.33 -5.92
N LYS A 307 -16.61 13.80 -5.26
CA LYS A 307 -16.96 15.23 -5.26
C LYS A 307 -15.92 16.09 -4.55
N ARG A 308 -15.36 15.59 -3.43
CA ARG A 308 -14.36 16.32 -2.64
C ARG A 308 -13.04 16.51 -3.35
N TYR A 309 -12.58 15.50 -4.09
CA TYR A 309 -11.25 15.48 -4.69
C TYR A 309 -11.26 15.67 -6.21
N SER A 310 -12.45 15.74 -6.83
CA SER A 310 -12.64 16.03 -8.27
C SER A 310 -11.79 15.14 -9.20
N HIS A 311 -11.54 13.88 -8.81
CA HIS A 311 -10.79 12.93 -9.63
C HIS A 311 -11.72 12.04 -10.49
N HIS A 312 -11.15 11.12 -11.25
CA HIS A 312 -11.85 10.47 -12.35
C HIS A 312 -12.67 9.25 -11.97
N LEU A 313 -12.22 8.50 -10.94
CA LEU A 313 -12.87 7.26 -10.54
C LEU A 313 -12.58 6.94 -9.07
N VAL A 314 -13.61 6.53 -8.34
CA VAL A 314 -13.48 5.85 -7.05
C VAL A 314 -13.91 4.40 -7.21
N ILE A 315 -13.05 3.46 -6.84
CA ILE A 315 -13.38 2.03 -6.75
C ILE A 315 -13.77 1.74 -5.32
N GLY A 316 -15.08 1.57 -5.09
CA GLY A 316 -15.63 1.18 -3.80
C GLY A 316 -15.62 -0.33 -3.62
N ASN A 317 -15.23 -0.81 -2.43
CA ASN A 317 -15.29 -2.23 -2.08
C ASN A 317 -15.58 -2.43 -0.59
N LEU A 318 -16.32 -3.48 -0.28
CA LEU A 318 -16.55 -3.93 1.09
C LEU A 318 -15.42 -4.86 1.53
N LEU A 319 -15.04 -4.79 2.80
CA LEU A 319 -14.01 -5.65 3.37
C LEU A 319 -14.34 -7.15 3.18
N SER A 320 -15.59 -7.52 3.39
CA SER A 320 -16.05 -8.92 3.30
C SER A 320 -16.11 -9.48 1.87
N THR A 321 -16.39 -8.64 0.87
CA THR A 321 -16.60 -9.07 -0.52
C THR A 321 -15.56 -8.55 -1.51
N ARG A 322 -14.51 -7.89 -1.02
CA ARG A 322 -13.49 -7.22 -1.85
C ARG A 322 -12.84 -8.08 -2.93
N LYS A 323 -12.82 -9.41 -2.74
CA LYS A 323 -12.28 -10.35 -3.72
C LYS A 323 -13.20 -10.60 -4.91
N TRP A 324 -14.51 -10.35 -4.75
CA TRP A 324 -15.51 -10.78 -5.72
C TRP A 324 -16.35 -9.67 -6.33
N GLU A 325 -16.38 -8.49 -5.69
CA GLU A 325 -17.14 -7.37 -6.21
C GLU A 325 -16.53 -6.03 -5.85
N VAL A 326 -16.68 -5.07 -6.77
CA VAL A 326 -16.36 -3.66 -6.57
C VAL A 326 -17.41 -2.81 -7.28
N VAL A 327 -17.55 -1.56 -6.85
CA VAL A 327 -18.36 -0.54 -7.54
C VAL A 327 -17.45 0.55 -8.09
N PHE A 328 -17.58 0.84 -9.37
CA PHE A 328 -16.99 2.01 -10.01
C PHE A 328 -17.95 3.20 -9.82
N VAL A 329 -17.43 4.27 -9.25
CA VAL A 329 -18.16 5.53 -9.08
C VAL A 329 -17.44 6.61 -9.87
N THR A 330 -18.14 7.18 -10.86
CA THR A 330 -17.63 8.16 -11.83
C THR A 330 -18.41 9.47 -11.76
N PRO A 331 -17.83 10.61 -12.18
CA PRO A 331 -18.57 11.89 -12.24
C PRO A 331 -19.67 11.91 -13.30
N ASP A 332 -19.49 11.13 -14.40
CA ASP A 332 -20.39 11.04 -15.51
C ASP A 332 -21.28 9.77 -15.44
N ALA A 333 -22.43 9.80 -16.09
CA ALA A 333 -23.33 8.64 -16.18
C ALA A 333 -22.69 7.49 -17.01
N PRO A 334 -22.84 6.21 -16.59
CA PRO A 334 -23.54 5.80 -15.36
C PRO A 334 -22.68 6.08 -14.12
N TYR A 335 -23.26 6.80 -13.14
CA TYR A 335 -22.56 7.23 -11.91
C TYR A 335 -22.07 6.06 -11.06
N GLU A 336 -22.67 4.89 -11.20
CA GLU A 336 -22.35 3.65 -10.51
C GLU A 336 -22.35 2.47 -11.46
N ARG A 337 -21.32 1.66 -11.39
CA ARG A 337 -21.22 0.41 -12.15
C ARG A 337 -20.57 -0.68 -11.32
N TRP A 338 -21.31 -1.73 -11.03
CA TRP A 338 -20.81 -2.89 -10.30
C TRP A 338 -20.08 -3.86 -11.20
N ILE A 339 -18.89 -4.29 -10.78
CA ILE A 339 -18.11 -5.36 -11.38
C ILE A 339 -18.09 -6.52 -10.41
N ARG A 340 -18.51 -7.69 -10.87
CA ARG A 340 -18.66 -8.88 -10.02
C ARG A 340 -18.10 -10.12 -10.67
N VAL A 341 -17.37 -10.91 -9.91
CA VAL A 341 -16.98 -12.27 -10.29
C VAL A 341 -18.19 -13.17 -10.17
N PRO A 342 -18.56 -13.90 -11.22
CA PRO A 342 -19.68 -14.85 -11.18
C PRO A 342 -19.49 -15.88 -10.04
N LYS A 343 -20.56 -16.22 -9.32
CA LYS A 343 -20.50 -17.14 -8.16
C LYS A 343 -19.84 -18.48 -8.50
N SER A 344 -20.07 -19.01 -9.71
CA SER A 344 -19.48 -20.25 -10.20
C SER A 344 -17.95 -20.20 -10.42
N LYS A 345 -17.37 -19.00 -10.48
CA LYS A 345 -15.95 -18.76 -10.73
C LYS A 345 -15.22 -18.16 -9.52
N ARG A 346 -15.84 -18.15 -8.34
CA ARG A 346 -15.22 -17.65 -7.11
C ARG A 346 -14.33 -18.72 -6.52
N SER A 347 -13.09 -18.38 -6.17
CA SER A 347 -12.21 -19.28 -5.43
C SER A 347 -12.78 -19.54 -4.03
N LYS A 348 -12.76 -20.79 -3.58
CA LYS A 348 -13.09 -21.18 -2.21
C LYS A 348 -11.86 -21.17 -1.30
N SER A 349 -10.68 -20.93 -1.84
CA SER A 349 -9.43 -20.95 -1.06
C SER A 349 -9.34 -19.73 -0.17
N LEU A 350 -9.21 -19.96 1.13
CA LEU A 350 -8.84 -19.00 2.16
C LEU A 350 -7.32 -19.04 2.29
N SER A 351 -6.60 -18.30 1.45
CA SER A 351 -5.14 -18.23 1.53
C SER A 351 -4.66 -16.85 1.95
N GLY A 352 -3.95 -16.78 3.08
CA GLY A 352 -3.23 -15.62 3.53
C GLY A 352 -3.81 -14.86 4.72
N ALA A 353 -2.99 -14.01 5.35
CA ALA A 353 -3.35 -13.23 6.53
C ALA A 353 -4.51 -12.24 6.30
N GLU A 354 -4.68 -11.74 5.07
CA GLU A 354 -5.81 -10.87 4.70
C GLU A 354 -7.16 -11.59 4.73
N ASP A 355 -7.17 -12.90 4.54
CA ASP A 355 -8.41 -13.69 4.57
C ASP A 355 -8.93 -13.90 5.98
N GLN A 356 -8.07 -13.73 6.98
CA GLN A 356 -8.46 -13.80 8.39
C GLN A 356 -9.14 -12.51 8.88
N VAL A 357 -8.89 -11.40 8.23
CA VAL A 357 -9.53 -10.11 8.53
C VAL A 357 -10.94 -10.12 7.92
N GLY A 358 -11.95 -10.16 8.76
CA GLY A 358 -13.37 -10.22 8.34
C GLY A 358 -14.01 -11.61 8.38
N LEU A 359 -13.28 -12.68 8.77
CA LEU A 359 -13.82 -14.05 8.90
C LEU A 359 -15.03 -14.16 9.84
N ALA A 360 -15.13 -13.31 10.85
CA ALA A 360 -16.26 -13.28 11.77
C ALA A 360 -17.57 -12.88 11.08
N GLU A 361 -17.51 -12.05 10.03
CA GLU A 361 -18.68 -11.60 9.27
C GLU A 361 -19.10 -12.60 8.19
N ILE A 362 -18.13 -13.29 7.56
CA ILE A 362 -18.40 -14.31 6.55
C ILE A 362 -19.17 -15.50 7.15
N LYS A 363 -18.80 -15.94 8.35
CA LYS A 363 -19.50 -17.01 9.08
C LYS A 363 -20.94 -16.63 9.46
N LYS A 364 -21.26 -15.35 9.55
CA LYS A 364 -22.59 -14.86 9.88
C LYS A 364 -23.49 -14.75 8.64
N ALA A 365 -22.92 -14.58 7.45
CA ALA A 365 -23.63 -14.48 6.18
C ALA A 365 -23.90 -15.83 5.50
N GLU A 366 -23.08 -16.84 5.79
CA GLU A 366 -23.19 -18.19 5.23
C GLU A 366 -23.71 -19.18 6.27
N GLY A 367 -24.88 -18.98 6.84
CA GLY A 367 -25.55 -19.86 7.84
C GLY A 367 -25.71 -21.32 7.42
N GLU A 368 -24.72 -21.94 6.78
CA GLU A 368 -24.70 -23.35 6.41
C GLU A 368 -23.40 -24.04 6.84
N SER A 369 -23.64 -25.05 7.63
CA SER A 369 -22.84 -26.17 8.11
C SER A 369 -21.60 -26.52 7.27
N MET A 370 -20.42 -26.19 7.78
CA MET A 370 -19.19 -26.87 7.38
C MET A 370 -19.01 -28.13 8.20
N ALA A 371 -19.40 -29.26 7.62
CA ALA A 371 -18.97 -30.56 8.09
C ALA A 371 -17.46 -30.71 7.84
N THR A 372 -16.68 -30.71 8.90
CA THR A 372 -15.26 -31.07 8.89
C THR A 372 -15.11 -32.53 8.48
N LYS A 373 -14.56 -32.78 7.29
CA LYS A 373 -13.98 -34.08 6.98
C LYS A 373 -12.57 -34.15 7.56
N ALA A 374 -12.42 -34.98 8.59
CA ALA A 374 -11.13 -35.42 9.07
C ALA A 374 -10.58 -36.41 8.02
N ASP A 375 -9.63 -36.00 7.24
CA ASP A 375 -8.57 -36.85 6.66
C ASP A 375 -7.59 -35.93 5.96
N GLY A 376 -6.33 -35.97 6.43
CA GLY A 376 -5.22 -35.15 5.95
C GLY A 376 -4.66 -35.67 4.62
N GLN A 377 -5.37 -35.42 3.53
CA GLN A 377 -4.79 -35.42 2.19
C GLN A 377 -5.07 -34.07 1.51
N PRO A 378 -4.08 -33.45 0.85
CA PRO A 378 -4.33 -32.27 0.02
C PRO A 378 -5.22 -32.72 -1.14
N SER A 379 -6.51 -32.35 -1.09
CA SER A 379 -7.42 -32.61 -2.18
C SER A 379 -7.16 -31.64 -3.33
N GLU A 380 -6.89 -32.25 -4.47
CA GLU A 380 -7.22 -31.82 -5.85
C GLU A 380 -7.27 -30.32 -6.10
N THR A 381 -6.36 -29.89 -7.03
CA THR A 381 -6.47 -28.71 -7.91
C THR A 381 -7.61 -27.78 -7.52
N ALA A 382 -7.32 -26.81 -6.67
CA ALA A 382 -8.19 -25.68 -6.49
C ALA A 382 -8.33 -25.03 -7.87
N LEU A 383 -9.50 -25.16 -8.47
CA LEU A 383 -9.87 -24.41 -9.66
C LEU A 383 -9.53 -22.94 -9.37
N GLU A 384 -8.52 -22.42 -10.08
CA GLU A 384 -8.13 -21.02 -9.97
C GLU A 384 -9.38 -20.17 -10.14
N GLY A 385 -9.78 -19.49 -9.07
CA GLY A 385 -10.90 -18.56 -9.12
C GLY A 385 -10.50 -17.36 -9.96
N VAL A 386 -11.46 -16.77 -10.67
CA VAL A 386 -11.23 -15.55 -11.43
C VAL A 386 -10.89 -14.42 -10.47
N GLU A 387 -9.72 -13.84 -10.60
CA GLU A 387 -9.32 -12.63 -9.89
C GLU A 387 -10.13 -11.43 -10.39
N ILE A 388 -10.69 -10.65 -9.48
CA ILE A 388 -11.54 -9.51 -9.85
C ILE A 388 -10.76 -8.44 -10.61
N GLU A 389 -9.46 -8.35 -10.41
CA GLU A 389 -8.56 -7.43 -11.12
C GLU A 389 -8.53 -7.70 -12.63
N SER A 390 -8.71 -8.96 -13.05
CA SER A 390 -8.86 -9.34 -14.47
C SER A 390 -10.09 -8.69 -15.13
N LEU A 391 -11.08 -8.30 -14.32
CA LEU A 391 -12.28 -7.59 -14.77
C LEU A 391 -12.13 -6.07 -14.59
N ILE A 392 -11.47 -5.63 -13.53
CA ILE A 392 -11.24 -4.20 -13.21
C ILE A 392 -10.32 -3.56 -14.27
N ILE A 393 -9.15 -4.15 -14.50
CA ILE A 393 -8.10 -3.48 -15.29
C ILE A 393 -8.48 -3.27 -16.74
N PRO A 394 -9.09 -4.22 -17.49
CA PRO A 394 -9.55 -3.94 -18.86
C PRO A 394 -10.56 -2.79 -18.96
N GLU A 395 -11.44 -2.64 -17.94
CA GLU A 395 -12.37 -1.52 -17.90
C GLU A 395 -11.68 -0.18 -17.64
N LEU A 396 -10.68 -0.16 -16.75
CA LEU A 396 -9.85 1.03 -16.53
C LEU A 396 -9.08 1.43 -17.78
N VAL A 397 -8.53 0.46 -18.50
CA VAL A 397 -7.81 0.71 -19.76
C VAL A 397 -8.72 1.36 -20.81
N LYS A 398 -9.99 0.92 -20.91
CA LYS A 398 -10.99 1.54 -21.76
C LYS A 398 -11.30 2.98 -21.35
N LEU A 399 -11.52 3.21 -20.04
CA LEU A 399 -11.78 4.56 -19.52
C LEU A 399 -10.60 5.49 -19.80
N HIS A 400 -9.38 5.05 -19.51
CA HIS A 400 -8.16 5.82 -19.78
C HIS A 400 -8.00 6.14 -21.28
N SER A 401 -8.24 5.16 -22.16
CA SER A 401 -8.20 5.37 -23.61
C SER A 401 -9.22 6.40 -24.08
N ASN A 402 -10.43 6.35 -23.53
CA ASN A 402 -11.47 7.34 -23.85
C ASN A 402 -11.11 8.75 -23.37
N MET A 403 -10.47 8.87 -22.22
CA MET A 403 -9.99 10.16 -21.71
C MET A 403 -8.90 10.74 -22.62
N ILE A 404 -7.92 9.93 -23.02
CA ILE A 404 -6.86 10.36 -23.94
C ILE A 404 -7.49 10.88 -25.24
N ALA A 405 -8.40 10.10 -25.85
CA ALA A 405 -9.05 10.48 -27.11
C ALA A 405 -9.85 11.80 -26.98
N LYS A 406 -10.59 11.99 -25.87
CA LYS A 406 -11.32 13.25 -25.61
C LYS A 406 -10.37 14.44 -25.49
N HIS A 407 -9.25 14.28 -24.81
CA HIS A 407 -8.26 15.35 -24.63
C HIS A 407 -7.55 15.72 -25.93
N GLU A 408 -7.27 14.74 -26.80
CA GLU A 408 -6.68 14.98 -28.12
C GLU A 408 -7.68 15.63 -29.09
N GLY A 409 -8.94 15.16 -29.08
CA GLY A 409 -10.01 15.71 -29.94
C GLY A 409 -10.40 17.15 -29.54
N GLY A 410 -10.33 17.50 -28.26
CA GLY A 410 -10.61 18.86 -27.78
C GLY A 410 -9.50 19.90 -28.11
N LYS A 411 -8.31 19.45 -28.46
CA LYS A 411 -7.20 20.34 -28.90
C LYS A 411 -7.21 20.63 -30.41
N SER A 412 -8.08 19.96 -31.17
CA SER A 412 -8.19 20.10 -32.63
C SER A 412 -9.33 21.05 -33.05
N GLN A 413 -10.03 21.65 -32.11
CA GLN A 413 -11.01 22.72 -32.29
C GLN A 413 -10.50 24.03 -31.71
#